data_fbdfd18c13ec5303117ed2e7e43318a9
#
_entry.id   fbdfd18c13ec5303117ed2e7e43318a9
#
_cell.length_a   1.000
_cell.length_b   1.000
_cell.length_c   1.000
_cell.angle_alpha   90.00
_cell.angle_beta   90.00
_cell.angle_gamma   90.00
#
_symmetry.space_group_name_H-M   'P 1'
#
loop_
_entity.id
_entity.type
_entity.pdbx_description
1 polymer ?
#
loop_
_entity_poly.entity_id
_entity_poly.type
_entity_poly.pdbx_seq_one_letter_code
_entity_poly.pdbx_strand_id
1 'polypeptide(L)'
;MIAQGCGRNERMDALYAQRCMGCHGPAGQGDGPVAVSLPVRMPDFRDTVERKSISQIRRAIAEGKGIMPAFNPALHQREITDMVYMVRFLSREGRNIRWWEKYDTLVVAHCNVPWDAVLGYDEPPEDKRR
;
A
#
# COMPACT_ATOMS: atom_id res chain seq x y z
N MET A 1 5.62 -26.16 -6.32
CA MET A 1 5.26 -25.03 -5.46
C MET A 1 5.45 -23.76 -6.25
N ILE A 2 4.38 -23.14 -6.58
CA ILE A 2 4.45 -21.85 -7.23
C ILE A 2 5.24 -21.00 -6.27
N ALA A 3 6.39 -20.53 -6.71
CA ALA A 3 7.06 -19.48 -6.00
C ALA A 3 5.98 -18.47 -5.68
N GLN A 4 5.75 -18.24 -4.42
CA GLN A 4 4.94 -17.11 -4.03
C GLN A 4 5.69 -15.94 -4.63
N GLY A 5 5.24 -15.61 -5.82
CA GLY A 5 5.93 -14.66 -6.64
C GLY A 5 6.08 -13.38 -5.86
N CYS A 6 7.03 -12.60 -6.25
CA CYS A 6 7.23 -11.27 -5.71
C CYS A 6 5.97 -10.46 -5.90
N GLY A 7 4.99 -10.70 -5.08
CA GLY A 7 3.69 -10.13 -5.20
C GLY A 7 2.90 -10.20 -3.90
N ARG A 8 1.66 -10.00 -4.05
CA ARG A 8 0.65 -10.08 -3.04
C ARG A 8 0.63 -11.45 -2.37
N ASN A 9 0.56 -11.49 -1.05
CA ASN A 9 0.44 -12.72 -0.26
C ASN A 9 -0.71 -12.61 0.74
N GLU A 10 -1.07 -13.74 1.35
CA GLU A 10 -2.19 -13.81 2.28
C GLU A 10 -2.08 -12.86 3.46
N ARG A 11 -0.87 -12.65 3.97
CA ARG A 11 -0.64 -11.72 5.08
C ARG A 11 -0.92 -10.28 4.68
N MET A 12 -0.49 -9.88 3.49
CA MET A 12 -0.78 -8.54 2.94
C MET A 12 -2.28 -8.38 2.71
N ASP A 13 -2.92 -9.40 2.16
CA ASP A 13 -4.37 -9.39 1.92
C ASP A 13 -5.15 -9.25 3.22
N ALA A 14 -4.78 -10.00 4.25
CA ALA A 14 -5.42 -9.93 5.56
C ALA A 14 -5.24 -8.56 6.21
N LEU A 15 -4.04 -8.01 6.15
CA LEU A 15 -3.74 -6.69 6.71
C LEU A 15 -4.53 -5.59 5.99
N TYR A 16 -4.57 -5.64 4.67
CA TYR A 16 -5.35 -4.70 3.88
C TYR A 16 -6.84 -4.80 4.21
N ALA A 17 -7.38 -6.01 4.30
CA ALA A 17 -8.78 -6.24 4.64
C ALA A 17 -9.14 -5.68 6.01
N GLN A 18 -8.25 -5.81 6.98
CA GLN A 18 -8.49 -5.33 8.34
C GLN A 18 -8.40 -3.81 8.49
N ARG A 19 -7.49 -3.17 7.76
CA ARG A 19 -7.08 -1.79 8.01
C ARG A 19 -7.49 -0.79 6.93
N CYS A 20 -7.66 -1.23 5.72
CA CYS A 20 -7.77 -0.34 4.56
C CYS A 20 -9.06 -0.53 3.77
N MET A 21 -9.51 -1.77 3.62
CA MET A 21 -10.63 -2.14 2.74
C MET A 21 -11.94 -1.43 3.11
N GLY A 22 -12.17 -1.17 4.39
CA GLY A 22 -13.42 -0.55 4.85
C GLY A 22 -13.70 0.79 4.17
N CYS A 23 -12.67 1.57 3.91
CA CYS A 23 -12.77 2.85 3.21
C CYS A 23 -12.39 2.74 1.74
N HIS A 24 -11.27 2.07 1.44
CA HIS A 24 -10.69 2.05 0.09
C HIS A 24 -11.32 1.01 -0.83
N GLY A 25 -12.06 0.05 -0.29
CA GLY A 25 -12.70 -1.01 -1.08
C GLY A 25 -11.78 -2.16 -1.43
N PRO A 26 -12.34 -3.29 -1.91
CA PRO A 26 -11.57 -4.50 -2.20
C PRO A 26 -10.59 -4.33 -3.37
N ALA A 27 -10.89 -3.45 -4.30
CA ALA A 27 -10.04 -3.14 -5.46
C ALA A 27 -9.35 -1.77 -5.37
N GLY A 28 -9.42 -1.11 -4.22
CA GLY A 28 -8.83 0.22 -4.03
C GLY A 28 -9.50 1.33 -4.83
N GLN A 29 -10.77 1.19 -5.15
CA GLN A 29 -11.54 2.16 -5.95
C GLN A 29 -12.20 3.26 -5.10
N GLY A 30 -12.02 3.21 -3.79
CA GLY A 30 -12.65 4.18 -2.88
C GLY A 30 -14.12 3.88 -2.59
N ASP A 31 -14.55 2.66 -2.82
CA ASP A 31 -15.93 2.18 -2.72
C ASP A 31 -16.14 1.23 -1.54
N GLY A 32 -15.32 1.34 -0.51
CA GLY A 32 -15.51 0.55 0.70
C GLY A 32 -16.82 0.88 1.40
N PRO A 33 -17.35 -0.04 2.22
CA PRO A 33 -18.65 0.15 2.89
C PRO A 33 -18.69 1.36 3.82
N VAL A 34 -17.55 1.77 4.37
CA VAL A 34 -17.45 2.96 5.22
C VAL A 34 -17.40 4.24 4.41
N ALA A 35 -16.96 4.18 3.15
CA ALA A 35 -16.74 5.36 2.31
C ALA A 35 -17.99 6.20 2.10
N VAL A 36 -19.17 5.57 2.03
CA VAL A 36 -20.45 6.27 1.84
C VAL A 36 -20.82 7.18 3.01
N SER A 37 -20.30 6.88 4.19
CA SER A 37 -20.55 7.65 5.42
C SER A 37 -19.55 8.78 5.64
N LEU A 38 -18.54 8.88 4.81
CA LEU A 38 -17.46 9.85 4.99
C LEU A 38 -17.80 11.18 4.31
N PRO A 39 -17.40 12.31 4.92
CA PRO A 39 -17.64 13.65 4.35
C PRO A 39 -16.72 13.98 3.16
N VAL A 40 -15.82 13.06 2.80
CA VAL A 40 -14.86 13.22 1.71
C VAL A 40 -14.92 12.04 0.77
N ARG A 41 -14.61 12.30 -0.50
CA ARG A 41 -14.52 11.24 -1.49
C ARG A 41 -13.20 10.50 -1.33
N MET A 42 -13.27 9.17 -1.23
CA MET A 42 -12.09 8.32 -1.23
C MET A 42 -11.48 8.26 -2.63
N PRO A 43 -10.16 8.42 -2.75
CA PRO A 43 -9.51 8.32 -4.05
C PRO A 43 -9.48 6.88 -4.55
N ASP A 44 -9.48 6.73 -5.87
CA ASP A 44 -9.08 5.49 -6.51
C ASP A 44 -7.54 5.36 -6.46
N PHE A 45 -7.03 4.20 -6.12
CA PHE A 45 -5.59 3.97 -6.07
C PHE A 45 -4.91 4.19 -7.43
N ARG A 46 -5.62 4.00 -8.51
CA ARG A 46 -5.11 4.32 -9.85
C ARG A 46 -4.69 5.78 -9.94
N ASP A 47 -5.57 6.68 -9.54
CA ASP A 47 -5.28 8.12 -9.52
C ASP A 47 -4.16 8.43 -8.52
N THR A 48 -4.15 7.75 -7.40
CA THR A 48 -3.13 7.95 -6.36
C THR A 48 -1.73 7.64 -6.88
N VAL A 49 -1.53 6.50 -7.55
CA VAL A 49 -0.20 6.12 -8.05
C VAL A 49 0.24 6.98 -9.23
N GLU A 50 -0.68 7.59 -9.95
CA GLU A 50 -0.36 8.54 -11.02
C GLU A 50 0.11 9.90 -10.49
N ARG A 51 -0.42 10.32 -9.35
CA ARG A 51 -0.19 11.67 -8.79
C ARG A 51 0.83 11.74 -7.69
N LYS A 52 1.09 10.61 -7.00
CA LYS A 52 1.92 10.58 -5.81
C LYS A 52 3.10 9.63 -5.99
N SER A 53 4.24 10.06 -5.46
CA SER A 53 5.41 9.20 -5.35
C SER A 53 5.18 8.11 -4.28
N ILE A 54 6.00 7.07 -4.33
CA ILE A 54 6.00 6.00 -3.33
C ILE A 54 6.21 6.58 -1.93
N SER A 55 7.12 7.54 -1.77
CA SER A 55 7.37 8.19 -0.48
C SER A 55 6.18 8.97 0.04
N GLN A 56 5.44 9.63 -0.83
CA GLN A 56 4.22 10.34 -0.45
C GLN A 56 3.10 9.39 -0.03
N ILE A 57 2.96 8.26 -0.72
CA ILE A 57 2.00 7.20 -0.36
C ILE A 57 2.37 6.61 1.00
N ARG A 58 3.64 6.28 1.19
CA ARG A 58 4.15 5.77 2.47
C ARG A 58 3.87 6.74 3.62
N ARG A 59 4.16 8.02 3.42
CA ARG A 59 3.90 9.04 4.43
C ARG A 59 2.42 9.14 4.78
N ALA A 60 1.54 9.09 3.80
CA ALA A 60 0.10 9.13 4.02
C ALA A 60 -0.38 7.94 4.86
N ILE A 61 0.17 6.76 4.64
CA ILE A 61 -0.14 5.57 5.43
C ILE A 61 0.43 5.68 6.84
N ALA A 62 1.69 6.07 6.96
CA ALA A 62 2.39 6.12 8.25
C ALA A 62 1.85 7.23 9.16
N GLU A 63 1.71 8.42 8.63
CA GLU A 63 1.36 9.64 9.39
C GLU A 63 -0.13 9.98 9.34
N GLY A 64 -0.89 9.35 8.45
CA GLY A 64 -2.27 9.70 8.19
C GLY A 64 -2.41 10.97 7.34
N LYS A 65 -3.61 11.18 6.85
CA LYS A 65 -3.95 12.37 6.09
C LYS A 65 -5.46 12.64 6.18
N GLY A 66 -5.82 13.81 6.68
CA GLY A 66 -7.24 14.13 6.88
C GLY A 66 -7.91 13.14 7.82
N ILE A 67 -8.95 12.47 7.36
CA ILE A 67 -9.65 11.44 8.13
C ILE A 67 -8.96 10.08 8.10
N MET A 68 -7.96 9.89 7.25
CA MET A 68 -7.17 8.67 7.24
C MET A 68 -6.28 8.63 8.49
N PRO A 69 -6.40 7.59 9.34
CA PRO A 69 -5.61 7.50 10.55
C PRO A 69 -4.13 7.23 10.24
N ALA A 70 -3.28 7.62 11.18
CA ALA A 70 -1.88 7.25 11.16
C ALA A 70 -1.71 5.78 11.60
N PHE A 71 -1.01 4.99 10.81
CA PHE A 71 -0.76 3.59 11.13
C PHE A 71 0.58 3.35 11.83
N ASN A 72 1.47 4.34 11.88
CA ASN A 72 2.64 4.30 12.72
C ASN A 72 2.26 4.77 14.15
N PRO A 73 2.61 4.07 15.23
CA PRO A 73 3.43 2.87 15.31
C PRO A 73 2.65 1.53 15.31
N ALA A 74 1.34 1.53 15.08
CA ALA A 74 0.53 0.31 15.13
C ALA A 74 0.97 -0.74 14.10
N LEU A 75 1.41 -0.29 12.92
CA LEU A 75 2.03 -1.15 11.91
C LEU A 75 3.54 -0.96 11.92
N HIS A 76 4.27 -2.06 11.76
CA HIS A 76 5.71 -2.02 11.55
C HIS A 76 6.06 -1.38 10.21
N GLN A 77 7.28 -0.88 10.06
CA GLN A 77 7.74 -0.29 8.80
C GLN A 77 7.60 -1.25 7.62
N ARG A 78 7.86 -2.55 7.84
CA ARG A 78 7.66 -3.58 6.82
C ARG A 78 6.19 -3.72 6.43
N GLU A 79 5.28 -3.67 7.39
CA GLU A 79 3.84 -3.73 7.13
C GLU A 79 3.35 -2.50 6.37
N ILE A 80 3.89 -1.33 6.70
CA ILE A 80 3.62 -0.09 5.94
C ILE A 80 4.13 -0.23 4.50
N THR A 81 5.33 -0.77 4.31
CA THR A 81 5.88 -1.06 2.99
C THR A 81 4.98 -2.02 2.22
N ASP A 82 4.51 -3.09 2.86
CA ASP A 82 3.57 -4.03 2.26
C ASP A 82 2.30 -3.33 1.79
N MET A 83 1.78 -2.38 2.57
CA MET A 83 0.58 -1.63 2.19
C MET A 83 0.84 -0.64 1.05
N VAL A 84 2.02 -0.06 0.96
CA VAL A 84 2.42 0.73 -0.22
C VAL A 84 2.36 -0.14 -1.49
N TYR A 85 2.86 -1.37 -1.42
CA TYR A 85 2.76 -2.32 -2.52
C TYR A 85 1.33 -2.73 -2.83
N MET A 86 0.51 -2.93 -1.81
CA MET A 86 -0.92 -3.22 -2.01
C MET A 86 -1.62 -2.11 -2.80
N VAL A 87 -1.33 -0.85 -2.49
CA VAL A 87 -1.83 0.28 -3.27
C VAL A 87 -1.44 0.15 -4.75
N ARG A 88 -0.20 -0.20 -5.02
CA ARG A 88 0.29 -0.37 -6.39
C ARG A 88 -0.30 -1.58 -7.09
N PHE A 89 -0.40 -2.72 -6.42
CA PHE A 89 -1.03 -3.92 -6.97
C PHE A 89 -2.50 -3.66 -7.32
N LEU A 90 -3.25 -3.12 -6.39
CA LEU A 90 -4.67 -2.85 -6.59
C LEU A 90 -4.92 -1.78 -7.65
N SER A 91 -4.00 -0.84 -7.81
CA SER A 91 -4.10 0.16 -8.87
C SER A 91 -4.05 -0.43 -10.28
N ARG A 92 -3.55 -1.65 -10.43
CA ARG A 92 -3.34 -2.33 -11.71
C ARG A 92 -4.19 -3.57 -11.90
N GLU A 93 -4.50 -4.26 -10.82
CA GLU A 93 -5.21 -5.53 -10.84
C GLU A 93 -6.61 -5.38 -11.48
N GLY A 94 -6.90 -6.23 -12.45
CA GLY A 94 -8.18 -6.22 -13.14
C GLY A 94 -8.45 -4.99 -14.01
N ARG A 95 -7.44 -4.20 -14.30
CA ARG A 95 -7.56 -2.96 -15.08
C ARG A 95 -6.75 -3.02 -16.36
N ASN A 96 -7.14 -2.19 -17.33
CA ASN A 96 -6.33 -1.96 -18.51
C ASN A 96 -5.08 -1.18 -18.12
N ILE A 97 -3.95 -1.86 -18.16
CA ILE A 97 -2.65 -1.27 -17.89
C ILE A 97 -1.90 -1.03 -19.20
N ARG A 98 -1.12 0.03 -19.23
CA ARG A 98 -0.24 0.32 -20.35
C ARG A 98 0.86 -0.74 -20.43
N TRP A 99 1.33 -1.05 -21.62
CA TRP A 99 2.30 -2.12 -21.82
C TRP A 99 3.58 -1.95 -20.99
N TRP A 100 4.02 -0.71 -20.74
CA TRP A 100 5.20 -0.43 -19.91
C TRP A 100 4.96 -0.61 -18.40
N GLU A 101 3.73 -0.51 -17.93
CA GLU A 101 3.38 -0.74 -16.53
C GLU A 101 3.57 -2.22 -16.13
N LYS A 102 3.55 -3.12 -17.10
CA LYS A 102 3.85 -4.55 -16.89
C LYS A 102 5.28 -4.79 -16.45
N TYR A 103 6.17 -3.87 -16.77
CA TYR A 103 7.59 -3.96 -16.46
C TYR A 103 7.99 -3.10 -15.26
N ASP A 104 7.04 -2.72 -14.43
CA ASP A 104 7.35 -2.02 -13.20
C ASP A 104 8.20 -2.91 -12.29
N THR A 105 9.48 -2.63 -12.29
CA THR A 105 10.47 -3.41 -11.55
C THR A 105 10.24 -3.37 -10.04
N LEU A 106 9.61 -2.31 -9.53
CA LEU A 106 9.27 -2.21 -8.11
C LEU A 106 8.28 -3.30 -7.71
N VAL A 107 7.31 -3.59 -8.57
CA VAL A 107 6.32 -4.63 -8.31
C VAL A 107 6.93 -6.02 -8.50
N VAL A 108 7.71 -6.20 -9.55
CA VAL A 108 8.29 -7.51 -9.89
C VAL A 108 9.39 -7.92 -8.91
N ALA A 109 10.17 -6.98 -8.44
CA ALA A 109 11.35 -7.25 -7.61
C ALA A 109 11.10 -7.16 -6.10
N HIS A 110 9.85 -7.01 -5.69
CA HIS A 110 9.48 -6.77 -4.30
C HIS A 110 10.04 -7.80 -3.30
N CYS A 111 10.16 -9.06 -3.68
CA CYS A 111 10.55 -10.12 -2.75
C CYS A 111 12.05 -10.11 -2.40
N ASN A 112 12.88 -9.61 -3.29
CA ASN A 112 14.33 -9.79 -3.22
C ASN A 112 15.10 -8.50 -2.96
N VAL A 113 14.43 -7.37 -2.95
CA VAL A 113 15.08 -6.07 -2.82
C VAL A 113 14.68 -5.45 -1.49
N PRO A 114 15.64 -5.00 -0.68
CA PRO A 114 15.37 -4.28 0.56
C PRO A 114 14.91 -2.84 0.22
N TRP A 115 13.66 -2.72 -0.19
CA TRP A 115 13.13 -1.47 -0.71
C TRP A 115 13.18 -0.33 0.28
N ASP A 116 13.11 -0.61 1.56
CA ASP A 116 13.22 0.41 2.60
C ASP A 116 14.60 1.08 2.55
N ALA A 117 15.66 0.28 2.44
CA ALA A 117 17.01 0.79 2.28
C ALA A 117 17.21 1.49 0.93
N VAL A 118 16.66 0.93 -0.15
CA VAL A 118 16.78 1.51 -1.50
C VAL A 118 16.03 2.84 -1.61
N LEU A 119 14.89 2.96 -0.96
CA LEU A 119 14.07 4.18 -0.95
C LEU A 119 14.49 5.20 0.11
N GLY A 120 15.53 4.89 0.88
CA GLY A 120 16.03 5.78 1.93
C GLY A 120 15.16 5.84 3.18
N TYR A 121 14.37 4.81 3.42
CA TYR A 121 13.63 4.64 4.65
C TYR A 121 14.44 3.77 5.60
N ASP A 122 15.36 4.37 6.29
CA ASP A 122 16.01 3.70 7.40
C ASP A 122 14.95 3.47 8.49
N GLU A 123 14.72 2.22 8.83
CA GLU A 123 13.91 1.92 10.01
C GLU A 123 14.56 2.60 11.21
N PRO A 124 13.83 3.43 11.93
CA PRO A 124 14.35 3.89 13.21
C PRO A 124 14.71 2.65 14.04
N PRO A 125 15.79 2.68 14.80
CA PRO A 125 16.17 1.55 15.61
C PRO A 125 14.96 1.11 16.42
N GLU A 126 14.67 -0.17 16.36
CA GLU A 126 13.55 -0.75 17.12
C GLU A 126 13.62 -0.26 18.55
N ASP A 127 12.58 0.41 18.98
CA ASP A 127 12.48 0.76 20.40
C ASP A 127 12.35 -0.54 21.18
N LYS A 128 13.47 -0.99 21.70
CA LYS A 128 13.57 -2.21 22.53
C LYS A 128 12.72 -2.14 23.80
N ARG A 129 11.90 -1.11 23.96
CA ARG A 129 11.00 -0.91 25.09
C ARG A 129 9.57 -1.43 24.84
N ARG A 130 9.44 -2.29 23.88
CA ARG A 130 8.20 -3.06 23.70
C ARG A 130 8.32 -4.45 24.27
#